data_4caa235d77de9d06b96181acce5271ed
#
_entry.id   4caa235d77de9d06b96181acce5271ed
#
_cell.length_a   1.000
_cell.length_b   1.000
_cell.length_c   1.000
_cell.angle_alpha   90.00
_cell.angle_beta   90.00
_cell.angle_gamma   90.00
#
_symmetry.space_group_name_H-M   'P 1'
#
loop_
_entity.id
_entity.type
_entity.pdbx_description
1 polymer ?
#
loop_
_entity_poly.entity_id
_entity_poly.type
_entity_poly.pdbx_seq_one_letter_code
_entity_poly.pdbx_strand_id
1 'polypeptide(L)'
;MNKIGFADLLQGAAHVAVRTLCMLLFYRRTATWAAPCKRTHPLYVIISSADGHKGRTLQTYATAFGRFPFITLLTTETNSSERGIWLRLYNYRTAIRSFRSFLQGHELMVRDVSPGLMADYAQWLRQRGTSMNTASCYLRSLRAIYNKVVKQYDLEDRKPFQDLFTGHAKTVKRSATGDDIKRLQAMILPKHSALQLSRDIFLFSLYAQGMPFVDVAFLRKEQIRDGLIVYERHKTGQQIVVKIEGCIQEIINRYSSADSDFVFPIITAHRPAQAYKQYQSSLRNYNRNLHKLEKLAGLKRGLTSYVVRHTWASVAYDTNVDLAVIASALGHTNTNTTRIYIRDINNRRLAEANHKVLGRILP
;
A
#
# COMPACT_ATOMS: atom_id res chain seq x y z
N MET A 1 -30.66 -3.76 -38.47
CA MET A 1 -29.57 -3.20 -37.66
C MET A 1 -30.03 -3.14 -36.19
N ASN A 2 -29.71 -4.18 -35.44
CA ASN A 2 -30.21 -4.37 -34.08
C ASN A 2 -29.47 -3.46 -33.09
N LYS A 3 -30.22 -2.62 -32.40
CA LYS A 3 -29.74 -1.84 -31.24
C LYS A 3 -29.55 -2.80 -30.09
N ILE A 4 -28.28 -3.19 -29.80
CA ILE A 4 -27.93 -3.86 -28.56
C ILE A 4 -28.10 -2.83 -27.46
N GLY A 5 -28.99 -3.12 -26.51
CA GLY A 5 -29.34 -2.22 -25.43
C GLY A 5 -28.16 -1.99 -24.48
N PHE A 6 -27.98 -0.76 -24.04
CA PHE A 6 -26.94 -0.28 -23.15
C PHE A 6 -26.92 -1.03 -21.79
N ALA A 7 -27.97 -1.79 -21.48
CA ALA A 7 -28.09 -2.60 -20.27
C ALA A 7 -27.25 -3.88 -20.31
N ASP A 8 -27.03 -4.47 -21.49
CA ASP A 8 -26.35 -5.77 -21.64
C ASP A 8 -24.81 -5.67 -21.54
N LEU A 9 -24.24 -4.49 -21.77
CA LEU A 9 -22.81 -4.20 -21.59
C LEU A 9 -22.39 -4.04 -20.12
N LEU A 10 -23.32 -4.03 -19.20
CA LEU A 10 -23.10 -3.74 -17.77
C LEU A 10 -23.06 -4.99 -16.86
N GLN A 11 -23.27 -6.18 -17.40
CA GLN A 11 -23.39 -7.40 -16.59
C GLN A 11 -22.09 -8.18 -16.32
N GLY A 12 -20.95 -7.69 -16.73
CA GLY A 12 -19.70 -8.41 -16.49
C GLY A 12 -18.60 -7.50 -15.99
N ALA A 13 -18.18 -7.67 -14.75
CA ALA A 13 -16.94 -7.21 -14.13
C ALA A 13 -16.80 -5.71 -13.80
N ALA A 14 -16.57 -5.44 -12.53
CA ALA A 14 -16.07 -4.19 -11.94
C ALA A 14 -16.91 -2.93 -12.26
N HIS A 15 -18.11 -2.95 -11.85
CA HIS A 15 -19.18 -1.96 -12.11
C HIS A 15 -18.87 -0.49 -11.77
N VAL A 16 -17.86 -0.19 -10.98
CA VAL A 16 -17.59 1.19 -10.54
C VAL A 16 -16.71 1.97 -11.53
N ALA A 17 -15.68 1.34 -12.08
CA ALA A 17 -14.73 2.02 -12.98
C ALA A 17 -15.34 2.29 -14.37
N VAL A 18 -16.12 1.35 -14.90
CA VAL A 18 -16.73 1.46 -16.24
C VAL A 18 -17.89 2.47 -16.26
N ARG A 19 -18.73 2.50 -15.22
CA ARG A 19 -19.82 3.50 -15.13
C ARG A 19 -19.30 4.93 -15.04
N THR A 20 -18.21 5.16 -14.30
CA THR A 20 -17.64 6.50 -14.17
C THR A 20 -16.94 6.95 -15.44
N LEU A 21 -16.28 6.05 -16.17
CA LEU A 21 -15.65 6.35 -17.44
C LEU A 21 -16.70 6.65 -18.55
N CYS A 22 -17.80 5.91 -18.58
CA CYS A 22 -18.89 6.17 -19.52
C CYS A 22 -19.61 7.51 -19.25
N MET A 23 -19.79 7.92 -18.00
CA MET A 23 -20.36 9.23 -17.67
C MET A 23 -19.44 10.39 -18.07
N LEU A 24 -18.12 10.23 -17.89
CA LEU A 24 -17.14 11.23 -18.29
C LEU A 24 -17.06 11.38 -19.83
N LEU A 25 -17.17 10.29 -20.57
CA LEU A 25 -17.19 10.32 -22.05
C LEU A 25 -18.49 10.95 -22.58
N PHE A 26 -19.63 10.71 -21.93
CA PHE A 26 -20.91 11.34 -22.29
C PHE A 26 -20.87 12.86 -22.03
N TYR A 27 -20.30 13.28 -20.90
CA TYR A 27 -20.14 14.69 -20.57
C TYR A 27 -19.19 15.43 -21.54
N ARG A 28 -18.07 14.81 -21.96
CA ARG A 28 -17.18 15.41 -22.97
C ARG A 28 -17.84 15.60 -24.35
N ARG A 29 -18.76 14.72 -24.73
CA ARG A 29 -19.46 14.82 -26.03
C ARG A 29 -20.54 15.90 -26.05
N THR A 30 -21.17 16.22 -24.92
CA THR A 30 -22.19 17.25 -24.83
C THR A 30 -21.66 18.64 -24.57
N ALA A 31 -20.40 18.77 -24.11
CA ALA A 31 -19.79 20.07 -23.81
C ALA A 31 -19.22 20.82 -25.03
N THR A 32 -19.22 20.23 -26.21
CA THR A 32 -18.67 20.85 -27.44
C THR A 32 -19.62 21.79 -28.18
N TRP A 33 -20.83 22.04 -27.65
CA TRP A 33 -21.82 22.88 -28.34
C TRP A 33 -22.47 23.94 -27.45
N ALA A 34 -21.74 24.59 -26.57
CA ALA A 34 -22.28 25.77 -25.88
C ALA A 34 -21.21 26.84 -25.77
N ALA A 35 -21.54 28.02 -26.25
CA ALA A 35 -20.78 29.26 -26.09
C ALA A 35 -20.55 29.62 -24.60
N PRO A 36 -19.55 30.47 -24.26
CA PRO A 36 -19.14 30.69 -22.86
C PRO A 36 -20.22 31.45 -22.11
N CYS A 37 -21.07 30.71 -21.43
CA CYS A 37 -21.99 31.28 -20.44
C CYS A 37 -21.39 31.08 -19.04
N LYS A 38 -21.03 32.17 -18.36
CA LYS A 38 -20.64 32.23 -16.97
C LYS A 38 -21.83 31.80 -16.06
N ARG A 39 -22.21 30.56 -16.05
CA ARG A 39 -23.20 30.02 -15.12
C ARG A 39 -22.85 28.62 -14.71
N THR A 40 -22.74 28.43 -13.43
CA THR A 40 -22.56 27.25 -12.62
C THR A 40 -23.33 26.02 -13.12
N HIS A 41 -22.60 24.97 -13.44
CA HIS A 41 -23.18 23.66 -13.76
C HIS A 41 -23.21 22.75 -12.51
N PRO A 42 -24.29 22.00 -12.29
CA PRO A 42 -24.40 21.04 -11.21
C PRO A 42 -23.59 19.78 -11.53
N LEU A 43 -22.78 19.33 -10.59
CA LEU A 43 -22.04 18.08 -10.67
C LEU A 43 -22.74 17.00 -9.89
N TYR A 44 -22.97 15.87 -10.55
CA TYR A 44 -23.55 14.69 -9.94
C TYR A 44 -22.48 13.76 -9.41
N VAL A 45 -22.70 13.29 -8.23
CA VAL A 45 -21.85 12.31 -7.57
C VAL A 45 -22.63 11.09 -7.21
N ILE A 46 -22.29 9.97 -7.82
CA ILE A 46 -22.86 8.68 -7.49
C ILE A 46 -21.87 7.90 -6.62
N ILE A 47 -22.26 7.64 -5.37
CA ILE A 47 -21.63 6.62 -4.55
C ILE A 47 -22.46 5.36 -4.72
N SER A 48 -21.96 4.37 -5.47
CA SER A 48 -22.56 3.05 -5.43
C SER A 48 -22.06 2.33 -4.18
N SER A 49 -22.95 2.05 -3.22
CA SER A 49 -22.70 1.07 -2.19
C SER A 49 -22.69 -0.31 -2.85
N ALA A 50 -21.64 -1.08 -2.65
CA ALA A 50 -21.53 -2.47 -3.10
C ALA A 50 -22.24 -3.44 -2.13
N ASP A 51 -23.23 -2.97 -1.39
CA ASP A 51 -24.04 -3.80 -0.52
C ASP A 51 -25.40 -3.99 -1.22
N GLY A 52 -25.66 -5.26 -1.57
CA GLY A 52 -26.80 -5.70 -2.38
C GLY A 52 -28.14 -5.48 -1.73
N HIS A 53 -28.62 -4.27 -1.69
CA HIS A 53 -30.03 -3.97 -1.50
C HIS A 53 -30.56 -3.09 -2.62
N LYS A 54 -31.69 -3.57 -3.14
CA LYS A 54 -32.47 -3.07 -4.27
C LYS A 54 -32.54 -1.55 -4.34
N GLY A 55 -32.34 -1.07 -5.56
CA GLY A 55 -32.26 0.31 -5.95
C GLY A 55 -33.30 1.23 -5.34
N ARG A 56 -32.84 2.28 -4.70
CA ARG A 56 -33.53 3.57 -4.70
C ARG A 56 -32.65 4.53 -5.50
N THR A 57 -33.18 4.92 -6.64
CA THR A 57 -32.70 6.02 -7.44
C THR A 57 -32.67 7.25 -6.56
N LEU A 58 -31.47 7.73 -6.20
CA LEU A 58 -31.32 9.03 -5.56
C LEU A 58 -31.72 10.10 -6.57
N GLN A 59 -32.92 10.63 -6.38
CA GLN A 59 -33.41 11.79 -7.10
C GLN A 59 -32.49 12.99 -6.85
N THR A 60 -32.03 13.53 -7.94
CA THR A 60 -31.12 14.66 -8.03
C THR A 60 -31.86 15.94 -7.72
N TYR A 61 -31.49 16.64 -6.67
CA TYR A 61 -31.86 18.03 -6.50
C TYR A 61 -30.69 18.92 -6.93
N ALA A 62 -30.84 19.49 -8.12
CA ALA A 62 -30.02 20.58 -8.58
C ALA A 62 -30.63 21.89 -8.11
N THR A 63 -30.03 22.55 -7.14
CA THR A 63 -30.34 23.96 -6.88
C THR A 63 -29.04 24.72 -6.65
N ALA A 64 -28.96 25.87 -7.29
CA ALA A 64 -27.85 26.78 -7.34
C ALA A 64 -27.25 27.13 -5.96
N PHE A 65 -25.93 27.39 -5.98
CA PHE A 65 -25.08 27.80 -4.88
C PHE A 65 -24.56 26.70 -3.93
N GLY A 66 -23.38 26.18 -4.25
CA GLY A 66 -22.45 25.65 -3.25
C GLY A 66 -22.71 24.25 -2.71
N ARG A 67 -23.53 23.44 -3.37
CA ARG A 67 -23.85 22.07 -2.94
C ARG A 67 -23.05 21.03 -3.72
N PHE A 68 -21.80 20.77 -3.29
CA PHE A 68 -21.03 19.65 -3.78
C PHE A 68 -20.80 18.64 -2.65
N PRO A 69 -21.33 17.41 -2.76
CA PRO A 69 -21.00 16.38 -1.78
C PRO A 69 -19.49 16.07 -1.84
N PHE A 70 -18.84 16.12 -0.70
CA PHE A 70 -17.38 15.99 -0.53
C PHE A 70 -16.75 14.70 -1.11
N ILE A 71 -17.54 13.75 -1.59
CA ILE A 71 -17.13 12.35 -1.76
C ILE A 71 -16.84 11.92 -3.20
N THR A 72 -16.85 12.77 -4.24
CA THR A 72 -16.93 12.30 -5.62
C THR A 72 -15.73 12.34 -6.51
N LEU A 73 -14.65 12.93 -6.13
CA LEU A 73 -13.52 13.14 -7.04
C LEU A 73 -12.43 12.03 -7.03
N LEU A 74 -12.84 10.76 -7.06
CA LEU A 74 -11.88 9.65 -7.04
C LEU A 74 -11.41 9.13 -8.39
N THR A 75 -11.86 9.69 -9.52
CA THR A 75 -11.74 8.98 -10.80
C THR A 75 -11.04 9.70 -11.94
N THR A 76 -10.47 10.88 -11.77
CA THR A 76 -9.98 11.67 -12.91
C THR A 76 -8.47 11.79 -13.06
N GLU A 77 -7.65 11.10 -12.30
CA GLU A 77 -6.19 11.10 -12.51
C GLU A 77 -5.66 9.72 -12.87
N THR A 78 -5.74 9.38 -14.14
CA THR A 78 -5.24 8.14 -14.73
C THR A 78 -3.97 8.35 -15.56
N ASN A 79 -3.00 9.13 -15.12
CA ASN A 79 -1.73 9.28 -15.85
C ASN A 79 -0.47 9.07 -15.00
N SER A 80 -0.54 8.26 -13.96
CA SER A 80 0.66 7.76 -13.30
C SER A 80 0.53 6.27 -13.08
N SER A 81 1.55 5.52 -13.44
CA SER A 81 1.69 4.07 -13.45
C SER A 81 0.58 3.29 -12.71
N GLU A 82 -0.10 2.39 -13.36
CA GLU A 82 -1.20 1.56 -12.84
C GLU A 82 -0.92 0.97 -11.45
N ARG A 83 0.34 0.74 -11.10
CA ARG A 83 0.81 0.13 -9.86
C ARG A 83 0.52 0.96 -8.59
N GLY A 84 0.53 2.29 -8.67
CA GLY A 84 0.27 3.18 -7.51
C GLY A 84 -1.20 3.57 -7.32
N ILE A 85 -2.04 3.40 -8.33
CA ILE A 85 -3.44 3.85 -8.34
C ILE A 85 -4.27 3.04 -7.34
N TRP A 86 -4.15 1.71 -7.34
CA TRP A 86 -4.95 0.82 -6.48
C TRP A 86 -4.74 1.09 -4.99
N LEU A 87 -3.50 1.34 -4.57
CA LEU A 87 -3.20 1.64 -3.16
C LEU A 87 -3.76 3.01 -2.74
N ARG A 88 -3.66 4.01 -3.61
CA ARG A 88 -4.25 5.34 -3.35
C ARG A 88 -5.77 5.28 -3.28
N LEU A 89 -6.41 4.59 -4.22
CA LEU A 89 -7.85 4.37 -4.21
C LEU A 89 -8.32 3.64 -2.94
N TYR A 90 -7.58 2.64 -2.51
CA TYR A 90 -7.87 1.93 -1.26
C TYR A 90 -7.79 2.86 -0.05
N ASN A 91 -6.74 3.67 0.07
CA ASN A 91 -6.58 4.62 1.17
C ASN A 91 -7.70 5.68 1.16
N TYR A 92 -8.02 6.24 0.00
CA TYR A 92 -9.12 7.20 -0.14
C TYR A 92 -10.46 6.58 0.25
N ARG A 93 -10.76 5.39 -0.26
CA ARG A 93 -11.99 4.67 0.05
C ARG A 93 -12.12 4.37 1.55
N THR A 94 -11.02 4.00 2.19
CA THR A 94 -11.02 3.71 3.62
C THR A 94 -11.19 4.98 4.45
N ALA A 95 -10.51 6.07 4.10
CA ALA A 95 -10.65 7.36 4.76
C ALA A 95 -12.07 7.92 4.63
N ILE A 96 -12.66 7.86 3.43
CA ILE A 96 -14.04 8.28 3.18
C ILE A 96 -15.03 7.44 4.01
N ARG A 97 -14.86 6.12 4.05
CA ARG A 97 -15.73 5.25 4.85
C ARG A 97 -15.66 5.59 6.33
N SER A 98 -14.45 5.83 6.85
CA SER A 98 -14.25 6.27 8.24
C SER A 98 -14.91 7.61 8.52
N PHE A 99 -14.76 8.57 7.63
CA PHE A 99 -15.36 9.90 7.79
C PHE A 99 -16.89 9.87 7.70
N ARG A 100 -17.46 9.07 6.80
CA ARG A 100 -18.92 8.83 6.76
C ARG A 100 -19.45 8.23 8.06
N SER A 101 -18.70 7.32 8.67
CA SER A 101 -19.09 6.76 9.99
C SER A 101 -19.07 7.82 11.09
N PHE A 102 -18.15 8.77 11.06
CA PHE A 102 -18.12 9.90 11.96
C PHE A 102 -19.33 10.83 11.75
N LEU A 103 -19.67 11.12 10.51
CA LEU A 103 -20.82 11.94 10.15
C LEU A 103 -22.18 11.24 10.37
N GLN A 104 -22.19 9.97 10.79
CA GLN A 104 -23.42 9.18 11.02
C GLN A 104 -24.39 9.19 9.82
N GLY A 105 -23.85 9.34 8.61
CA GLY A 105 -24.63 9.36 7.38
C GLY A 105 -25.16 10.75 7.00
N HIS A 106 -24.94 11.79 7.79
CA HIS A 106 -25.30 13.16 7.40
C HIS A 106 -24.50 13.60 6.17
N GLU A 107 -25.19 14.30 5.28
CA GLU A 107 -24.54 14.94 4.13
C GLU A 107 -23.73 16.16 4.56
N LEU A 108 -22.54 16.30 3.99
CA LEU A 108 -21.64 17.42 4.26
C LEU A 108 -21.32 18.14 2.94
N MET A 109 -21.45 19.45 2.93
CA MET A 109 -21.02 20.28 1.81
C MET A 109 -19.55 20.62 1.93
N VAL A 110 -18.86 20.89 0.80
CA VAL A 110 -17.45 21.28 0.83
C VAL A 110 -17.22 22.54 1.65
N ARG A 111 -18.13 23.50 1.57
CA ARG A 111 -18.09 24.76 2.34
C ARG A 111 -18.21 24.55 3.86
N ASP A 112 -18.77 23.43 4.31
CA ASP A 112 -18.99 23.13 5.73
C ASP A 112 -17.78 22.37 6.33
N VAL A 113 -16.81 21.98 5.48
CA VAL A 113 -15.56 21.38 5.94
C VAL A 113 -14.71 22.47 6.58
N SER A 114 -14.76 22.54 7.90
CA SER A 114 -14.09 23.55 8.72
C SER A 114 -12.95 22.95 9.54
N PRO A 115 -12.00 23.77 10.04
CA PRO A 115 -10.97 23.33 10.98
C PRO A 115 -11.56 22.65 12.22
N GLY A 116 -12.67 23.19 12.79
CA GLY A 116 -13.37 22.60 13.94
C GLY A 116 -13.89 21.20 13.65
N LEU A 117 -14.63 21.03 12.55
CA LEU A 117 -15.14 19.71 12.13
C LEU A 117 -14.02 18.68 11.97
N MET A 118 -12.90 19.08 11.40
CA MET A 118 -11.78 18.16 11.18
C MET A 118 -11.02 17.85 12.48
N ALA A 119 -11.00 18.79 13.43
CA ALA A 119 -10.49 18.55 14.77
C ALA A 119 -11.37 17.54 15.54
N ASP A 120 -12.70 17.69 15.47
CA ASP A 120 -13.66 16.75 16.05
C ASP A 120 -13.51 15.34 15.48
N TYR A 121 -13.34 15.23 14.16
CA TYR A 121 -13.06 13.95 13.51
C TYR A 121 -11.74 13.33 14.00
N ALA A 122 -10.69 14.13 14.13
CA ALA A 122 -9.40 13.66 14.64
C ALA A 122 -9.52 13.18 16.11
N GLN A 123 -10.32 13.86 16.92
CA GLN A 123 -10.62 13.47 18.30
C GLN A 123 -11.44 12.16 18.33
N TRP A 124 -12.47 12.04 17.49
CA TRP A 124 -13.27 10.83 17.37
C TRP A 124 -12.42 9.61 16.98
N LEU A 125 -11.47 9.77 16.06
CA LEU A 125 -10.53 8.71 15.71
C LEU A 125 -9.67 8.27 16.90
N ARG A 126 -9.21 9.22 17.73
CA ARG A 126 -8.45 8.94 18.97
C ARG A 126 -9.28 8.16 19.99
N GLN A 127 -10.51 8.59 20.23
CA GLN A 127 -11.44 7.93 21.14
C GLN A 127 -11.73 6.48 20.74
N ARG A 128 -11.72 6.17 19.44
CA ARG A 128 -11.86 4.81 18.92
C ARG A 128 -10.57 3.98 18.96
N GLY A 129 -9.50 4.48 19.55
CA GLY A 129 -8.22 3.79 19.61
C GLY A 129 -7.49 3.71 18.26
N THR A 130 -7.85 4.54 17.28
CA THR A 130 -7.16 4.56 15.98
C THR A 130 -5.71 5.04 16.17
N SER A 131 -4.75 4.28 15.65
CA SER A 131 -3.34 4.66 15.79
C SER A 131 -3.06 6.01 15.11
N MET A 132 -2.11 6.78 15.66
CA MET A 132 -1.74 8.11 15.16
C MET A 132 -1.39 8.09 13.67
N ASN A 133 -0.65 7.07 13.19
CA ASN A 133 -0.31 6.94 11.78
C ASN A 133 -1.51 6.60 10.89
N THR A 134 -2.47 5.82 11.40
CA THR A 134 -3.72 5.52 10.67
C THR A 134 -4.58 6.76 10.57
N ALA A 135 -4.76 7.50 11.67
CA ALA A 135 -5.50 8.77 11.68
C ALA A 135 -4.86 9.78 10.71
N SER A 136 -3.54 9.94 10.78
CA SER A 136 -2.78 10.78 9.83
C SER A 136 -2.96 10.36 8.38
N CYS A 137 -3.02 9.05 8.08
CA CYS A 137 -3.28 8.55 6.73
C CYS A 137 -4.68 8.95 6.24
N TYR A 138 -5.70 8.85 7.11
CA TYR A 138 -7.06 9.27 6.78
C TYR A 138 -7.14 10.77 6.54
N LEU A 139 -6.57 11.58 7.44
CA LEU A 139 -6.55 13.03 7.32
C LEU A 139 -5.82 13.50 6.04
N ARG A 140 -4.67 12.90 5.70
CA ARG A 140 -3.96 13.18 4.44
C ARG A 140 -4.80 12.83 3.21
N SER A 141 -5.50 11.70 3.26
CA SER A 141 -6.37 11.28 2.17
C SER A 141 -7.51 12.26 1.96
N LEU A 142 -8.17 12.67 3.03
CA LEU A 142 -9.26 13.66 2.99
C LEU A 142 -8.75 15.04 2.56
N ARG A 143 -7.58 15.48 3.05
CA ARG A 143 -6.94 16.72 2.61
C ARG A 143 -6.64 16.71 1.11
N ALA A 144 -6.12 15.59 0.60
CA ALA A 144 -5.84 15.49 -0.84
C ALA A 144 -7.10 15.58 -1.69
N ILE A 145 -8.20 15.00 -1.22
CA ILE A 145 -9.52 15.09 -1.88
C ILE A 145 -10.03 16.53 -1.81
N TYR A 146 -10.04 17.14 -0.61
CA TYR A 146 -10.49 18.50 -0.39
C TYR A 146 -9.75 19.51 -1.29
N ASN A 147 -8.41 19.48 -1.30
CA ASN A 147 -7.59 20.36 -2.12
C ASN A 147 -7.87 20.22 -3.62
N LYS A 148 -8.16 19.00 -4.09
CA LYS A 148 -8.55 18.79 -5.49
C LYS A 148 -9.89 19.42 -5.81
N VAL A 149 -10.88 19.27 -4.92
CA VAL A 149 -12.20 19.89 -5.08
C VAL A 149 -12.10 21.41 -5.10
N VAL A 150 -11.40 21.99 -4.11
CA VAL A 150 -11.19 23.45 -4.02
C VAL A 150 -10.56 23.97 -5.30
N LYS A 151 -9.47 23.33 -5.78
CA LYS A 151 -8.79 23.74 -7.01
C LYS A 151 -9.65 23.57 -8.26
N GLN A 152 -10.40 22.47 -8.37
CA GLN A 152 -11.19 22.15 -9.57
C GLN A 152 -12.40 23.08 -9.75
N TYR A 153 -12.98 23.53 -8.62
CA TYR A 153 -14.20 24.35 -8.63
C TYR A 153 -13.97 25.79 -8.21
N ASP A 154 -12.70 26.19 -8.10
CA ASP A 154 -12.29 27.54 -7.72
C ASP A 154 -13.01 28.02 -6.44
N LEU A 155 -13.01 27.14 -5.42
CA LEU A 155 -13.64 27.43 -4.14
C LEU A 155 -12.64 28.10 -3.19
N GLU A 156 -13.17 28.85 -2.20
CA GLU A 156 -12.35 29.38 -1.11
C GLU A 156 -11.74 28.25 -0.27
N ASP A 157 -10.41 28.27 -0.09
CA ASP A 157 -9.70 27.33 0.76
C ASP A 157 -9.75 27.77 2.24
N ARG A 158 -10.58 27.09 3.03
CA ARG A 158 -10.72 27.31 4.48
C ARG A 158 -9.66 26.63 5.32
N LYS A 159 -8.65 26.00 4.69
CA LYS A 159 -7.51 25.33 5.34
C LYS A 159 -7.90 24.37 6.48
N PRO A 160 -8.88 23.49 6.30
CA PRO A 160 -9.47 22.71 7.41
C PRO A 160 -8.50 21.68 8.04
N PHE A 161 -7.35 21.45 7.44
CA PHE A 161 -6.34 20.49 7.92
C PHE A 161 -5.07 21.16 8.45
N GLN A 162 -5.06 22.50 8.61
CA GLN A 162 -3.83 23.25 8.93
C GLN A 162 -3.21 22.80 10.25
N ASP A 163 -4.01 22.67 11.31
CA ASP A 163 -3.53 22.42 12.67
C ASP A 163 -3.58 20.92 13.05
N LEU A 164 -3.77 20.04 12.06
CA LEU A 164 -3.87 18.60 12.30
C LEU A 164 -2.57 17.87 12.00
N PHE A 165 -2.26 16.88 12.82
CA PHE A 165 -1.12 16.03 12.56
C PHE A 165 -1.37 15.17 11.32
N THR A 166 -0.66 15.50 10.24
CA THR A 166 -0.67 14.75 8.98
C THR A 166 0.70 14.15 8.64
N GLY A 167 1.60 14.09 9.62
CA GLY A 167 2.94 13.55 9.51
C GLY A 167 3.01 12.03 9.72
N HIS A 168 4.21 11.56 10.06
CA HIS A 168 4.49 10.18 10.43
C HIS A 168 5.00 10.12 11.86
N ALA A 169 4.23 9.52 12.76
CA ALA A 169 4.69 9.24 14.10
C ALA A 169 5.74 8.12 14.11
N LYS A 170 6.77 8.29 14.94
CA LYS A 170 7.83 7.29 15.13
C LYS A 170 7.19 6.01 15.66
N THR A 171 7.52 4.88 15.04
CA THR A 171 7.05 3.55 15.46
C THR A 171 8.23 2.66 15.76
N VAL A 172 8.12 1.85 16.81
CA VAL A 172 9.13 0.83 17.10
C VAL A 172 9.18 -0.17 15.97
N LYS A 173 10.35 -0.30 15.34
CA LYS A 173 10.59 -1.26 14.26
C LYS A 173 10.98 -2.61 14.86
N ARG A 174 10.30 -3.65 14.41
CA ARG A 174 10.58 -5.03 14.82
C ARG A 174 11.52 -5.66 13.80
N SER A 175 12.57 -6.32 14.27
CA SER A 175 13.45 -7.17 13.49
C SER A 175 13.63 -8.49 14.22
N ALA A 176 13.72 -9.60 13.50
CA ALA A 176 14.10 -10.88 14.04
C ALA A 176 15.60 -10.89 14.38
N THR A 177 15.99 -11.72 15.33
CA THR A 177 17.41 -11.97 15.65
C THR A 177 17.96 -13.10 14.78
N GLY A 178 19.29 -13.26 14.74
CA GLY A 178 19.93 -14.40 14.08
C GLY A 178 19.42 -15.75 14.63
N ASP A 179 19.20 -15.83 15.93
CA ASP A 179 18.67 -17.05 16.58
C ASP A 179 17.20 -17.31 16.21
N ASP A 180 16.39 -16.26 16.06
CA ASP A 180 15.02 -16.38 15.56
C ASP A 180 15.02 -16.98 14.14
N ILE A 181 15.94 -16.54 13.27
CA ILE A 181 16.09 -17.08 11.92
C ILE A 181 16.55 -18.55 11.94
N LYS A 182 17.54 -18.89 12.77
CA LYS A 182 17.99 -20.29 12.92
C LYS A 182 16.85 -21.20 13.40
N ARG A 183 16.03 -20.76 14.34
CA ARG A 183 14.85 -21.51 14.80
C ARG A 183 13.84 -21.72 13.67
N LEU A 184 13.57 -20.68 12.86
CA LEU A 184 12.67 -20.82 11.70
C LEU A 184 13.22 -21.81 10.67
N GLN A 185 14.53 -21.78 10.40
CA GLN A 185 15.20 -22.70 9.49
C GLN A 185 15.09 -24.14 9.95
N ALA A 186 15.31 -24.40 11.25
CA ALA A 186 15.31 -25.73 11.85
C ALA A 186 13.91 -26.35 12.00
N MET A 187 12.82 -25.59 11.75
CA MET A 187 11.47 -26.11 11.91
C MET A 187 11.17 -27.24 10.92
N ILE A 188 10.73 -28.37 11.44
CA ILE A 188 10.18 -29.46 10.64
C ILE A 188 8.68 -29.17 10.43
N LEU A 189 8.29 -28.97 9.19
CA LEU A 189 6.91 -28.65 8.79
C LEU A 189 6.42 -29.69 7.77
N PRO A 190 5.11 -29.98 7.74
CA PRO A 190 4.56 -30.89 6.73
C PRO A 190 4.89 -30.38 5.32
N LYS A 191 5.35 -31.30 4.46
CA LYS A 191 5.68 -30.98 3.07
C LYS A 191 4.48 -30.39 2.34
N HIS A 192 4.73 -29.39 1.50
CA HIS A 192 3.72 -28.68 0.72
C HIS A 192 2.62 -27.98 1.53
N SER A 193 2.81 -27.83 2.85
CA SER A 193 1.87 -27.11 3.70
C SER A 193 1.97 -25.59 3.49
N ALA A 194 0.85 -24.89 3.75
CA ALA A 194 0.84 -23.43 3.71
C ALA A 194 1.79 -22.78 4.75
N LEU A 195 2.11 -23.50 5.84
CA LEU A 195 3.10 -23.06 6.83
C LEU A 195 4.51 -23.18 6.27
N GLN A 196 4.83 -24.30 5.59
CA GLN A 196 6.12 -24.48 4.95
C GLN A 196 6.34 -23.42 3.87
N LEU A 197 5.37 -23.20 2.98
CA LEU A 197 5.45 -22.15 1.97
C LEU A 197 5.67 -20.77 2.61
N SER A 198 4.95 -20.46 3.68
CA SER A 198 5.10 -19.16 4.36
C SER A 198 6.47 -19.00 5.01
N ARG A 199 7.01 -20.03 5.66
CA ARG A 199 8.38 -20.03 6.18
C ARG A 199 9.39 -19.82 5.06
N ASP A 200 9.29 -20.57 3.99
CA ASP A 200 10.24 -20.54 2.89
C ASP A 200 10.20 -19.21 2.13
N ILE A 201 9.03 -18.60 1.96
CA ILE A 201 8.90 -17.24 1.43
C ILE A 201 9.58 -16.23 2.35
N PHE A 202 9.45 -16.36 3.68
CA PHE A 202 10.11 -15.48 4.62
C PHE A 202 11.63 -15.58 4.53
N LEU A 203 12.17 -16.82 4.46
CA LEU A 203 13.59 -17.07 4.31
C LEU A 203 14.10 -16.62 2.93
N PHE A 204 13.38 -16.92 1.85
CA PHE A 204 13.71 -16.41 0.52
C PHE A 204 13.79 -14.89 0.50
N SER A 205 12.78 -14.23 1.04
CA SER A 205 12.77 -12.76 1.14
C SER A 205 13.97 -12.23 1.93
N LEU A 206 14.36 -12.90 3.00
CA LEU A 206 15.55 -12.53 3.78
C LEU A 206 16.83 -12.70 2.95
N TYR A 207 17.02 -13.83 2.30
CA TYR A 207 18.19 -14.13 1.48
C TYR A 207 18.28 -13.23 0.24
N ALA A 208 17.12 -12.85 -0.32
CA ALA A 208 17.01 -11.92 -1.43
C ALA A 208 16.99 -10.45 -0.96
N GLN A 209 17.91 -10.10 -0.03
CA GLN A 209 18.15 -8.73 0.43
C GLN A 209 16.89 -8.04 1.01
N GLY A 210 16.04 -8.80 1.69
CA GLY A 210 14.80 -8.27 2.26
C GLY A 210 13.77 -7.90 1.20
N MET A 211 13.66 -8.70 0.12
CA MET A 211 12.67 -8.50 -0.95
C MET A 211 11.26 -8.43 -0.36
N PRO A 212 10.46 -7.37 -0.63
CA PRO A 212 9.11 -7.27 -0.11
C PRO A 212 8.20 -8.38 -0.63
N PHE A 213 7.21 -8.80 0.16
CA PHE A 213 6.28 -9.85 -0.24
C PHE A 213 5.55 -9.58 -1.56
N VAL A 214 5.28 -8.30 -1.89
CA VAL A 214 4.68 -7.96 -3.18
C VAL A 214 5.62 -8.31 -4.34
N ASP A 215 6.90 -8.03 -4.20
CA ASP A 215 7.90 -8.32 -5.24
C ASP A 215 8.13 -9.83 -5.34
N VAL A 216 8.12 -10.58 -4.22
CA VAL A 216 8.15 -12.05 -4.20
C VAL A 216 6.92 -12.66 -4.87
N ALA A 217 5.72 -12.13 -4.58
CA ALA A 217 4.47 -12.67 -5.10
C ALA A 217 4.34 -12.54 -6.63
N PHE A 218 4.90 -11.48 -7.19
CA PHE A 218 4.88 -11.21 -8.62
C PHE A 218 6.20 -11.54 -9.33
N LEU A 219 7.14 -12.21 -8.63
CA LEU A 219 8.42 -12.62 -9.23
C LEU A 219 8.20 -13.65 -10.33
N ARG A 220 8.66 -13.34 -11.54
CA ARG A 220 8.55 -14.19 -12.72
C ARG A 220 9.85 -14.95 -12.96
N LYS A 221 9.74 -16.12 -13.58
CA LYS A 221 10.89 -16.94 -13.96
C LYS A 221 11.81 -16.24 -14.95
N GLU A 222 11.27 -15.45 -15.88
CA GLU A 222 12.03 -14.65 -16.85
C GLU A 222 12.97 -13.62 -16.19
N GLN A 223 12.72 -13.28 -14.92
CA GLN A 223 13.56 -12.37 -14.12
C GLN A 223 14.76 -13.09 -13.46
N ILE A 224 14.84 -14.41 -13.66
CA ILE A 224 15.96 -15.24 -13.17
C ILE A 224 16.82 -15.58 -14.37
N ARG A 225 18.03 -14.99 -14.44
CA ARG A 225 18.96 -15.19 -15.55
C ARG A 225 20.40 -15.17 -15.03
N ASP A 226 21.25 -16.03 -15.55
CA ASP A 226 22.71 -16.02 -15.29
C ASP A 226 23.07 -16.03 -13.80
N GLY A 227 22.32 -16.76 -12.97
CA GLY A 227 22.55 -16.79 -11.53
C GLY A 227 22.12 -15.54 -10.78
N LEU A 228 21.36 -14.66 -11.42
CA LEU A 228 20.85 -13.41 -10.87
C LEU A 228 19.31 -13.38 -10.90
N ILE A 229 18.74 -12.70 -9.91
CA ILE A 229 17.35 -12.23 -9.94
C ILE A 229 17.40 -10.74 -10.27
N VAL A 230 16.82 -10.35 -11.41
CA VAL A 230 16.75 -8.95 -11.85
C VAL A 230 15.28 -8.53 -11.90
N TYR A 231 14.85 -7.66 -11.00
CA TYR A 231 13.46 -7.25 -10.90
C TYR A 231 13.30 -5.75 -10.63
N GLU A 232 12.16 -5.21 -11.03
CA GLU A 232 11.77 -3.85 -10.67
C GLU A 232 10.89 -3.85 -9.42
N ARG A 233 11.24 -3.01 -8.46
CA ARG A 233 10.42 -2.83 -7.25
C ARG A 233 9.03 -2.29 -7.58
N HIS A 234 8.01 -2.99 -7.15
CA HIS A 234 6.60 -2.58 -7.35
C HIS A 234 6.29 -1.17 -6.82
N LYS A 235 6.95 -0.75 -5.73
CA LYS A 235 6.69 0.55 -5.10
C LYS A 235 7.38 1.72 -5.80
N THR A 236 8.59 1.53 -6.31
CA THR A 236 9.47 2.64 -6.75
C THR A 236 9.88 2.54 -8.22
N GLY A 237 9.65 1.40 -8.88
CA GLY A 237 10.12 1.13 -10.24
C GLY A 237 11.64 0.98 -10.34
N GLN A 238 12.37 0.97 -9.22
CA GLN A 238 13.81 0.83 -9.23
C GLN A 238 14.21 -0.62 -9.50
N GLN A 239 15.15 -0.82 -10.41
CA GLN A 239 15.73 -2.13 -10.69
C GLN A 239 16.63 -2.57 -9.54
N ILE A 240 16.44 -3.82 -9.11
CA ILE A 240 17.24 -4.49 -8.08
C ILE A 240 17.84 -5.75 -8.69
N VAL A 241 19.08 -6.00 -8.37
CA VAL A 241 19.83 -7.19 -8.77
C VAL A 241 20.22 -7.97 -7.52
N VAL A 242 19.86 -9.24 -7.47
CA VAL A 242 20.18 -10.16 -6.37
C VAL A 242 20.92 -11.35 -6.94
N LYS A 243 22.12 -11.64 -6.43
CA LYS A 243 22.83 -12.88 -6.76
C LYS A 243 22.13 -14.06 -6.13
N ILE A 244 21.95 -15.13 -6.90
CA ILE A 244 21.35 -16.38 -6.42
C ILE A 244 22.42 -17.19 -5.69
N GLU A 245 22.29 -17.24 -4.38
CA GLU A 245 23.07 -18.15 -3.55
C GLU A 245 22.38 -19.52 -3.43
N GLY A 246 23.10 -20.56 -3.02
CA GLY A 246 22.55 -21.91 -2.93
C GLY A 246 21.25 -22.03 -2.14
N CYS A 247 21.13 -21.30 -1.03
CA CYS A 247 19.91 -21.27 -0.20
C CYS A 247 18.70 -20.63 -0.92
N ILE A 248 18.93 -19.68 -1.83
CA ILE A 248 17.90 -19.10 -2.69
C ILE A 248 17.48 -20.12 -3.73
N GLN A 249 18.44 -20.75 -4.40
CA GLN A 249 18.20 -21.73 -5.45
C GLN A 249 17.39 -22.93 -4.94
N GLU A 250 17.70 -23.44 -3.74
CA GLU A 250 16.96 -24.53 -3.12
C GLU A 250 15.47 -24.20 -2.94
N ILE A 251 15.16 -22.97 -2.51
CA ILE A 251 13.78 -22.54 -2.34
C ILE A 251 13.10 -22.39 -3.70
N ILE A 252 13.76 -21.79 -4.69
CA ILE A 252 13.24 -21.66 -6.06
C ILE A 252 12.89 -23.04 -6.61
N ASN A 253 13.81 -24.00 -6.54
CA ASN A 253 13.62 -25.37 -7.05
C ASN A 253 12.45 -26.10 -6.39
N ARG A 254 12.16 -25.79 -5.11
CA ARG A 254 11.05 -26.42 -4.37
C ARG A 254 9.68 -25.97 -4.85
N TYR A 255 9.54 -24.75 -5.35
CA TYR A 255 8.23 -24.14 -5.66
C TYR A 255 8.01 -23.81 -7.13
N SER A 256 9.05 -23.78 -7.94
CA SER A 256 8.93 -23.48 -9.36
C SER A 256 8.26 -24.64 -10.10
N SER A 257 7.08 -24.41 -10.65
CA SER A 257 6.33 -25.38 -11.46
C SER A 257 6.40 -25.02 -12.93
N ALA A 258 6.51 -25.99 -13.83
CA ALA A 258 6.55 -25.77 -15.28
C ALA A 258 5.33 -24.99 -15.78
N ASP A 259 4.16 -25.18 -15.17
CA ASP A 259 2.87 -24.64 -15.59
C ASP A 259 2.63 -23.19 -15.15
N SER A 260 3.58 -22.53 -14.52
CA SER A 260 3.44 -21.16 -14.02
C SER A 260 4.57 -20.26 -14.50
N ASP A 261 4.24 -19.04 -14.92
CA ASP A 261 5.21 -18.00 -15.21
C ASP A 261 5.87 -17.45 -13.93
N PHE A 262 5.22 -17.62 -12.78
CA PHE A 262 5.69 -17.13 -11.49
C PHE A 262 6.57 -18.17 -10.79
N VAL A 263 7.54 -17.69 -10.01
CA VAL A 263 8.45 -18.54 -9.23
C VAL A 263 7.71 -19.22 -8.09
N PHE A 264 6.78 -18.53 -7.45
CA PHE A 264 6.02 -19.02 -6.30
C PHE A 264 4.54 -19.20 -6.63
N PRO A 265 3.85 -20.21 -6.07
CA PRO A 265 2.44 -20.48 -6.31
C PRO A 265 1.53 -19.52 -5.50
N ILE A 266 1.77 -18.19 -5.64
CA ILE A 266 1.04 -17.15 -4.92
C ILE A 266 -0.01 -16.51 -5.83
N ILE A 267 0.39 -16.24 -7.07
CA ILE A 267 -0.43 -15.65 -8.11
C ILE A 267 -0.60 -16.68 -9.24
N THR A 268 -1.84 -16.88 -9.65
CA THR A 268 -2.20 -17.76 -10.77
C THR A 268 -3.00 -17.00 -11.84
N ALA A 269 -3.55 -15.85 -11.49
CA ALA A 269 -4.38 -15.07 -12.40
C ALA A 269 -3.53 -14.23 -13.34
N HIS A 270 -3.84 -14.26 -14.63
CA HIS A 270 -3.20 -13.44 -15.65
C HIS A 270 -3.77 -12.00 -15.72
N ARG A 271 -5.04 -11.82 -15.34
CA ARG A 271 -5.69 -10.49 -15.34
C ARG A 271 -5.22 -9.65 -14.15
N PRO A 272 -4.70 -8.41 -14.36
CA PRO A 272 -4.11 -7.60 -13.30
C PRO A 272 -5.02 -7.39 -12.08
N ALA A 273 -6.31 -7.12 -12.28
CA ALA A 273 -7.27 -6.91 -11.20
C ALA A 273 -7.51 -8.19 -10.35
N GLN A 274 -7.50 -9.37 -10.99
CA GLN A 274 -7.63 -10.65 -10.29
C GLN A 274 -6.34 -11.01 -9.55
N ALA A 275 -5.19 -10.83 -10.20
CA ALA A 275 -3.87 -11.02 -9.61
C ALA A 275 -3.70 -10.16 -8.34
N TYR A 276 -4.15 -8.90 -8.39
CA TYR A 276 -4.10 -8.02 -7.23
C TYR A 276 -5.02 -8.49 -6.08
N LYS A 277 -6.22 -9.01 -6.38
CA LYS A 277 -7.09 -9.62 -5.36
C LYS A 277 -6.47 -10.86 -4.74
N GLN A 278 -5.85 -11.73 -5.55
CA GLN A 278 -5.10 -12.89 -5.07
C GLN A 278 -3.95 -12.46 -4.16
N TYR A 279 -3.15 -11.49 -4.58
CA TYR A 279 -2.08 -10.91 -3.77
C TYR A 279 -2.59 -10.44 -2.40
N GLN A 280 -3.68 -9.68 -2.35
CA GLN A 280 -4.24 -9.18 -1.09
C GLN A 280 -4.67 -10.32 -0.15
N SER A 281 -5.28 -11.37 -0.69
CA SER A 281 -5.69 -12.56 0.08
C SER A 281 -4.47 -13.33 0.56
N SER A 282 -3.49 -13.54 -0.33
CA SER A 282 -2.25 -14.23 -0.02
C SER A 282 -1.43 -13.49 1.03
N LEU A 283 -1.37 -12.16 0.99
CA LEU A 283 -0.69 -11.36 2.01
C LEU A 283 -1.33 -11.53 3.40
N ARG A 284 -2.68 -11.55 3.47
CA ARG A 284 -3.38 -11.80 4.74
C ARG A 284 -3.10 -13.21 5.28
N ASN A 285 -3.15 -14.22 4.42
CA ASN A 285 -2.86 -15.60 4.79
C ASN A 285 -1.39 -15.77 5.21
N TYR A 286 -0.48 -15.18 4.46
CA TYR A 286 0.95 -15.17 4.76
C TYR A 286 1.21 -14.59 6.16
N ASN A 287 0.71 -13.40 6.46
CA ASN A 287 0.89 -12.80 7.79
C ASN A 287 0.25 -13.67 8.90
N ARG A 288 -0.92 -14.28 8.66
CA ARG A 288 -1.53 -15.21 9.60
C ARG A 288 -0.66 -16.43 9.86
N ASN A 289 -0.05 -16.99 8.82
CA ASN A 289 0.86 -18.12 8.94
C ASN A 289 2.17 -17.72 9.63
N LEU A 290 2.71 -16.54 9.35
CA LEU A 290 3.87 -16.02 10.07
C LEU A 290 3.62 -15.91 11.58
N HIS A 291 2.44 -15.46 12.01
CA HIS A 291 2.07 -15.46 13.43
C HIS A 291 1.95 -16.88 14.03
N LYS A 292 1.52 -17.87 13.25
CA LYS A 292 1.53 -19.27 13.69
C LYS A 292 2.96 -19.79 13.83
N LEU A 293 3.81 -19.53 12.84
CA LEU A 293 5.22 -19.91 12.86
C LEU A 293 5.97 -19.28 14.03
N GLU A 294 5.70 -18.00 14.31
CA GLU A 294 6.22 -17.28 15.48
C GLU A 294 5.92 -18.03 16.78
N LYS A 295 4.66 -18.41 16.98
CA LYS A 295 4.23 -19.15 18.18
C LYS A 295 4.89 -20.53 18.26
N LEU A 296 4.92 -21.28 17.17
CA LEU A 296 5.51 -22.60 17.11
C LEU A 296 7.03 -22.58 17.33
N ALA A 297 7.72 -21.54 16.85
CA ALA A 297 9.16 -21.37 17.06
C ALA A 297 9.52 -20.70 18.38
N GLY A 298 8.54 -20.30 19.21
CA GLY A 298 8.77 -19.61 20.50
C GLY A 298 9.42 -18.23 20.34
N LEU A 299 9.11 -17.50 19.26
CA LEU A 299 9.68 -16.18 19.01
C LEU A 299 8.93 -15.10 19.79
N LYS A 300 9.67 -14.09 20.29
CA LYS A 300 9.11 -13.05 21.16
C LYS A 300 8.68 -11.76 20.45
N ARG A 301 8.95 -11.62 19.13
CA ARG A 301 8.96 -10.29 18.47
C ARG A 301 7.96 -10.07 17.35
N GLY A 302 7.01 -10.94 17.14
CA GLY A 302 5.97 -10.76 16.13
C GLY A 302 6.49 -10.78 14.69
N LEU A 303 6.27 -11.88 13.96
CA LEU A 303 6.63 -11.99 12.55
C LEU A 303 5.54 -11.40 11.66
N THR A 304 5.95 -10.57 10.71
CA THR A 304 5.10 -10.10 9.62
C THR A 304 5.89 -10.05 8.32
N SER A 305 5.19 -9.94 7.20
CA SER A 305 5.81 -9.78 5.86
C SER A 305 6.80 -8.62 5.77
N TYR A 306 6.73 -7.65 6.67
CA TYR A 306 7.59 -6.48 6.66
C TYR A 306 8.80 -6.59 7.60
N VAL A 307 8.71 -7.47 8.60
CA VAL A 307 9.80 -7.71 9.57
C VAL A 307 11.06 -8.21 8.89
N VAL A 308 10.94 -9.06 7.85
CA VAL A 308 12.08 -9.62 7.13
C VAL A 308 13.01 -8.54 6.56
N ARG A 309 12.43 -7.47 6.00
CA ARG A 309 13.20 -6.38 5.42
C ARG A 309 13.93 -5.56 6.48
N HIS A 310 13.29 -5.33 7.63
CA HIS A 310 13.95 -4.72 8.79
C HIS A 310 15.06 -5.62 9.34
N THR A 311 14.83 -6.92 9.36
CA THR A 311 15.82 -7.91 9.80
C THR A 311 17.06 -7.86 8.93
N TRP A 312 16.90 -7.96 7.61
CA TRP A 312 18.03 -7.90 6.68
C TRP A 312 18.83 -6.60 6.82
N ALA A 313 18.13 -5.45 6.84
CA ALA A 313 18.78 -4.16 6.99
C ALA A 313 19.53 -4.00 8.32
N SER A 314 18.94 -4.51 9.42
CA SER A 314 19.58 -4.47 10.73
C SER A 314 20.80 -5.37 10.80
N VAL A 315 20.72 -6.60 10.27
CA VAL A 315 21.85 -7.53 10.23
C VAL A 315 22.97 -6.97 9.35
N ALA A 316 22.67 -6.48 8.15
CA ALA A 316 23.66 -5.86 7.26
C ALA A 316 24.36 -4.68 7.95
N TYR A 317 23.59 -3.83 8.65
CA TYR A 317 24.16 -2.73 9.40
C TYR A 317 25.02 -3.22 10.58
N ASP A 318 24.60 -4.23 11.32
CA ASP A 318 25.33 -4.81 12.44
C ASP A 318 26.64 -5.52 11.99
N THR A 319 26.68 -6.00 10.74
CA THR A 319 27.89 -6.56 10.11
C THR A 319 28.75 -5.52 9.40
N ASN A 320 28.55 -4.22 9.67
CA ASN A 320 29.33 -3.11 9.13
C ASN A 320 29.23 -2.90 7.61
N VAL A 321 28.15 -3.36 6.97
CA VAL A 321 27.87 -3.00 5.58
C VAL A 321 27.56 -1.50 5.51
N ASP A 322 28.12 -0.81 4.53
CA ASP A 322 27.92 0.63 4.34
C ASP A 322 26.43 0.97 4.13
N LEU A 323 26.00 2.10 4.68
CA LEU A 323 24.61 2.54 4.61
C LEU A 323 24.12 2.80 3.18
N ALA A 324 25.02 3.26 2.29
CA ALA A 324 24.68 3.49 0.89
C ALA A 324 24.49 2.17 0.15
N VAL A 325 25.29 1.15 0.48
CA VAL A 325 25.14 -0.22 -0.05
C VAL A 325 23.80 -0.82 0.43
N ILE A 326 23.48 -0.68 1.72
CA ILE A 326 22.19 -1.12 2.27
C ILE A 326 21.03 -0.38 1.56
N ALA A 327 21.15 0.93 1.34
CA ALA A 327 20.15 1.72 0.65
C ALA A 327 19.93 1.24 -0.79
N SER A 328 21.01 0.98 -1.51
CA SER A 328 20.96 0.45 -2.88
C SER A 328 20.30 -0.93 -2.93
N ALA A 329 20.72 -1.87 -2.08
CA ALA A 329 20.15 -3.21 -1.99
C ALA A 329 18.65 -3.19 -1.65
N LEU A 330 18.23 -2.25 -0.82
CA LEU A 330 16.84 -2.03 -0.49
C LEU A 330 16.08 -1.23 -1.58
N GLY A 331 16.72 -0.71 -2.59
CA GLY A 331 16.09 0.16 -3.59
C GLY A 331 15.53 1.44 -2.98
N HIS A 332 16.31 2.12 -2.15
CA HIS A 332 15.99 3.43 -1.62
C HIS A 332 16.77 4.50 -2.37
N THR A 333 16.10 5.51 -2.86
CA THR A 333 16.73 6.68 -3.50
C THR A 333 17.36 7.64 -2.50
N ASN A 334 17.02 7.50 -1.20
CA ASN A 334 17.53 8.35 -0.12
C ASN A 334 17.93 7.48 1.09
N THR A 335 19.16 7.64 1.56
CA THR A 335 19.71 6.93 2.72
C THR A 335 18.95 7.23 4.02
N ASN A 336 18.31 8.40 4.15
CA ASN A 336 17.44 8.70 5.30
C ASN A 336 16.28 7.71 5.42
N THR A 337 15.76 7.21 4.30
CA THR A 337 14.75 6.14 4.31
C THR A 337 15.33 4.85 4.90
N THR A 338 16.59 4.55 4.62
CA THR A 338 17.27 3.35 5.13
C THR A 338 17.47 3.41 6.64
N ARG A 339 17.79 4.58 7.19
CA ARG A 339 17.94 4.77 8.65
C ARG A 339 16.70 4.39 9.44
N ILE A 340 15.51 4.50 8.84
CA ILE A 340 14.25 4.09 9.49
C ILE A 340 14.19 2.57 9.70
N TYR A 341 14.89 1.78 8.90
CA TYR A 341 14.91 0.32 8.97
C TYR A 341 15.95 -0.22 9.94
N ILE A 342 16.94 0.58 10.28
CA ILE A 342 18.03 0.18 11.16
C ILE A 342 17.59 0.41 12.59
N ARG A 343 17.84 -0.57 13.44
CA ARG A 343 17.64 -0.44 14.89
C ARG A 343 18.51 0.71 15.41
N ASP A 344 18.06 1.42 16.46
CA ASP A 344 18.87 2.48 17.08
C ASP A 344 20.32 2.01 17.28
N ILE A 345 21.28 2.92 17.03
CA ILE A 345 22.72 2.63 17.12
C ILE A 345 22.98 1.94 18.46
N ASN A 346 23.41 0.70 18.39
CA ASN A 346 23.67 -0.10 19.57
C ASN A 346 24.86 0.52 20.33
N ASN A 347 24.75 0.67 21.65
CA ASN A 347 25.82 1.14 22.52
C ASN A 347 27.14 0.38 22.31
N ARG A 348 27.06 -0.90 21.96
CA ARG A 348 28.19 -1.73 21.59
C ARG A 348 28.95 -1.16 20.38
N ARG A 349 28.26 -0.75 19.30
CA ARG A 349 28.91 -0.14 18.13
C ARG A 349 29.57 1.21 18.46
N LEU A 350 28.95 1.99 19.32
CA LEU A 350 29.56 3.24 19.79
C LEU A 350 30.83 2.94 20.57
N ALA A 351 30.82 1.94 21.45
CA ALA A 351 32.00 1.51 22.20
C ALA A 351 33.10 0.98 21.27
N GLU A 352 32.76 0.12 20.29
CA GLU A 352 33.69 -0.41 19.29
C GLU A 352 34.29 0.71 18.41
N ALA A 353 33.47 1.67 17.97
CA ALA A 353 33.94 2.83 17.21
C ALA A 353 34.88 3.70 18.07
N ASN A 354 34.50 3.98 19.32
CA ASN A 354 35.35 4.74 20.23
C ASN A 354 36.68 4.02 20.51
N HIS A 355 36.64 2.70 20.73
CA HIS A 355 37.87 1.89 20.90
C HIS A 355 38.82 2.00 19.69
N LYS A 356 38.26 1.92 18.46
CA LYS A 356 39.05 2.11 17.23
C LYS A 356 39.66 3.52 17.11
N VAL A 357 38.91 4.55 17.54
CA VAL A 357 39.40 5.93 17.55
C VAL A 357 40.53 6.06 18.55
N LEU A 358 40.31 5.58 19.79
CA LEU A 358 41.32 5.65 20.86
C LEU A 358 42.59 4.87 20.48
N GLY A 359 42.48 3.70 19.85
CA GLY A 359 43.65 2.92 19.41
C GLY A 359 44.46 3.57 18.30
N ARG A 360 43.95 4.67 17.67
CA ARG A 360 44.73 5.49 16.72
C ARG A 360 45.32 6.76 17.36
N ILE A 361 44.83 7.16 18.50
CA ILE A 361 45.21 8.43 19.15
C ILE A 361 46.13 8.17 20.35
N LEU A 362 45.89 7.07 21.03
CA LEU A 362 46.70 6.66 22.17
C LEU A 362 47.84 5.79 21.70
N PRO A 363 49.05 5.97 22.29
CA PRO A 363 50.26 5.20 21.93
C PRO A 363 50.08 3.72 22.28
#